data_b7dfe3618a33c57634ff85dd56a7764a
#
_entry.id   b7dfe3618a33c57634ff85dd56a7764a
#
_cell.length_a   1.000
_cell.length_b   1.000
_cell.length_c   1.000
_cell.angle_alpha   90.00
_cell.angle_beta   90.00
_cell.angle_gamma   90.00
#
_symmetry.space_group_name_H-M   'P 1'
#
loop_
_entity.id
_entity.type
_entity.pdbx_description
1 polymer ?
#
loop_
_entity_poly.entity_id
_entity_poly.type
_entity_poly.pdbx_seq_one_letter_code
_entity_poly.pdbx_strand_id
1 'polypeptide(L)'
;AKVAQFKQDTSVGTEDISIAAVGLVGVPYRYGGNNPKGGFDCSGLIAYVYQKSANIKLPRTIQEMSTKGQSVENQPPAPGDLIFFNTNGEKYSHAGIYVGQGRFVHAPSAGGTVRLEYITTPYWAARFTEARRLTSSTQ
;
A
#
# COMPACT_ATOMS: atom_id res chain seq x y z
N ALA A 1 20.56 13.71 19.27
CA ALA A 1 19.88 12.53 19.82
C ALA A 1 18.39 12.64 19.63
N LYS A 2 17.81 13.75 20.03
CA LYS A 2 16.36 13.91 19.90
C LYS A 2 15.92 13.96 18.44
N VAL A 3 16.72 14.63 17.63
CA VAL A 3 16.38 14.73 16.22
C VAL A 3 16.42 13.34 15.57
N ALA A 4 17.46 12.58 15.88
CA ALA A 4 17.60 11.24 15.33
C ALA A 4 16.45 10.34 15.81
N GLN A 5 16.08 10.49 17.07
CA GLN A 5 15.00 9.71 17.63
C GLN A 5 13.68 10.04 16.97
N PHE A 6 13.45 11.33 16.73
CA PHE A 6 12.23 11.77 16.08
C PHE A 6 12.13 11.20 14.66
N LYS A 7 13.22 11.26 13.91
CA LYS A 7 13.26 10.69 12.57
C LYS A 7 13.01 9.20 12.60
N GLN A 8 13.59 8.53 13.58
CA GLN A 8 13.45 7.11 13.72
C GLN A 8 11.99 6.72 13.93
N ASP A 9 11.29 7.47 14.77
CA ASP A 9 9.88 7.18 15.01
C ASP A 9 9.06 7.30 13.75
N THR A 10 9.32 8.35 12.97
CA THR A 10 8.62 8.55 11.71
C THR A 10 8.95 7.44 10.73
N SER A 11 10.22 7.07 10.64
CA SER A 11 10.64 6.02 9.73
C SER A 11 10.08 4.66 10.10
N VAL A 12 10.04 4.38 11.41
CA VAL A 12 9.57 3.08 11.88
C VAL A 12 8.16 2.79 11.41
N GLY A 13 7.28 3.82 11.48
CA GLY A 13 5.91 3.61 11.06
C GLY A 13 5.80 3.18 9.60
N THR A 14 6.53 3.84 8.70
CA THR A 14 6.46 3.51 7.28
C THR A 14 7.19 2.22 6.96
N GLU A 15 8.30 1.96 7.63
CA GLU A 15 9.03 0.73 7.41
C GLU A 15 8.24 -0.48 7.90
N ASP A 16 7.56 -0.34 9.04
CA ASP A 16 6.74 -1.42 9.56
C ASP A 16 5.63 -1.78 8.60
N ILE A 17 5.07 -0.78 7.92
CA ILE A 17 4.03 -1.01 6.93
C ILE A 17 4.58 -1.88 5.80
N SER A 18 5.74 -1.55 5.28
CA SER A 18 6.32 -2.29 4.17
C SER A 18 6.72 -3.71 4.58
N ILE A 19 7.28 -3.86 5.77
CA ILE A 19 7.67 -5.17 6.27
C ILE A 19 6.45 -6.07 6.44
N ALA A 20 5.39 -5.52 7.03
CA ALA A 20 4.16 -6.28 7.21
C ALA A 20 3.55 -6.70 5.89
N ALA A 21 3.60 -5.80 4.89
CA ALA A 21 3.06 -6.12 3.57
C ALA A 21 3.83 -7.26 2.93
N VAL A 22 5.15 -7.22 2.98
CA VAL A 22 5.98 -8.29 2.41
C VAL A 22 5.68 -9.62 3.10
N GLY A 23 5.44 -9.58 4.41
CA GLY A 23 5.14 -10.80 5.15
C GLY A 23 3.86 -11.47 4.77
N LEU A 24 3.00 -10.79 4.02
CA LEU A 24 1.71 -11.37 3.60
C LEU A 24 1.73 -11.89 2.17
N VAL A 25 2.86 -11.80 1.48
CA VAL A 25 2.98 -12.36 0.13
C VAL A 25 2.66 -13.84 0.19
N GLY A 26 1.81 -14.29 -0.73
CA GLY A 26 1.38 -15.68 -0.78
C GLY A 26 0.00 -15.94 -0.19
N VAL A 27 -0.54 -15.00 0.58
CA VAL A 27 -1.90 -15.15 1.11
C VAL A 27 -2.88 -15.10 -0.06
N PRO A 28 -3.88 -16.00 -0.11
CA PRO A 28 -4.80 -16.02 -1.26
C PRO A 28 -5.62 -14.75 -1.39
N TYR A 29 -5.92 -14.39 -2.63
CA TYR A 29 -6.88 -13.34 -2.91
C TYR A 29 -8.28 -13.84 -2.57
N ARG A 30 -9.08 -12.96 -1.97
CA ARG A 30 -10.48 -13.26 -1.72
C ARG A 30 -11.31 -12.00 -1.84
N TYR A 31 -12.29 -12.01 -2.71
CA TYR A 31 -13.18 -10.87 -2.89
C TYR A 31 -13.83 -10.50 -1.55
N GLY A 32 -13.71 -9.25 -1.16
CA GLY A 32 -14.22 -8.78 0.12
C GLY A 32 -13.39 -9.21 1.31
N GLY A 33 -12.26 -9.90 1.10
CA GLY A 33 -11.43 -10.40 2.18
C GLY A 33 -10.61 -9.31 2.85
N ASN A 34 -10.37 -9.47 4.15
CA ASN A 34 -9.66 -8.46 4.92
C ASN A 34 -8.85 -9.05 6.07
N ASN A 35 -8.49 -10.31 6.00
CA ASN A 35 -7.65 -10.92 7.03
C ASN A 35 -6.81 -12.05 6.45
N PRO A 36 -5.69 -12.39 7.10
CA PRO A 36 -4.77 -13.38 6.55
C PRO A 36 -5.33 -14.80 6.47
N LYS A 37 -6.28 -15.13 7.32
CA LYS A 37 -6.84 -16.48 7.32
C LYS A 37 -7.79 -16.71 6.18
N GLY A 38 -8.62 -15.70 5.88
CA GLY A 38 -9.60 -15.84 4.81
C GLY A 38 -9.11 -15.35 3.47
N GLY A 39 -8.07 -14.52 3.46
CA GLY A 39 -7.57 -13.90 2.25
C GLY A 39 -7.91 -12.43 2.16
N PHE A 40 -7.37 -11.76 1.14
CA PHE A 40 -7.52 -10.31 0.98
C PHE A 40 -7.95 -9.94 -0.43
N ASP A 41 -8.79 -8.90 -0.55
CA ASP A 41 -8.84 -8.16 -1.81
C ASP A 41 -7.87 -6.98 -1.69
N CYS A 42 -7.77 -6.14 -2.74
CA CYS A 42 -6.73 -5.12 -2.77
C CYS A 42 -6.88 -4.09 -1.64
N SER A 43 -8.09 -3.60 -1.40
CA SER A 43 -8.30 -2.63 -0.33
C SER A 43 -8.25 -3.28 1.05
N GLY A 44 -8.66 -4.53 1.16
CA GLY A 44 -8.61 -5.25 2.42
C GLY A 44 -7.19 -5.48 2.90
N LEU A 45 -6.29 -5.81 1.98
CA LEU A 45 -4.88 -5.95 2.31
C LEU A 45 -4.31 -4.65 2.87
N ILE A 46 -4.57 -3.55 2.17
CA ILE A 46 -4.05 -2.25 2.56
C ILE A 46 -4.60 -1.84 3.93
N ALA A 47 -5.89 -1.96 4.11
CA ALA A 47 -6.51 -1.57 5.38
C ALA A 47 -5.97 -2.40 6.54
N TYR A 48 -5.80 -3.70 6.32
CA TYR A 48 -5.27 -4.58 7.35
C TYR A 48 -3.85 -4.19 7.75
N VAL A 49 -2.99 -3.99 6.75
CA VAL A 49 -1.58 -3.69 7.02
C VAL A 49 -1.44 -2.36 7.76
N TYR A 50 -2.16 -1.33 7.31
CA TYR A 50 -2.07 -0.03 7.95
C TYR A 50 -2.60 -0.07 9.38
N GLN A 51 -3.70 -0.79 9.62
CA GLN A 51 -4.25 -0.90 10.96
C GLN A 51 -3.29 -1.63 11.90
N LYS A 52 -2.73 -2.75 11.45
CA LYS A 52 -1.87 -3.57 12.30
C LYS A 52 -0.51 -2.94 12.53
N SER A 53 0.06 -2.30 11.53
CA SER A 53 1.45 -1.84 11.60
C SER A 53 1.57 -0.40 12.06
N ALA A 54 0.58 0.42 11.79
CA ALA A 54 0.68 1.86 12.06
C ALA A 54 -0.51 2.40 12.84
N ASN A 55 -1.47 1.53 13.16
CA ASN A 55 -2.69 1.92 13.86
C ASN A 55 -3.43 3.05 13.13
N ILE A 56 -3.43 2.97 11.81
CA ILE A 56 -4.15 3.92 10.96
C ILE A 56 -5.36 3.20 10.39
N LYS A 57 -6.54 3.75 10.64
CA LYS A 57 -7.76 3.18 10.12
C LYS A 57 -8.08 3.84 8.79
N LEU A 58 -8.09 3.04 7.74
CA LEU A 58 -8.35 3.53 6.39
C LEU A 58 -9.77 3.22 5.95
N PRO A 59 -10.30 4.02 4.99
CA PRO A 59 -11.57 3.67 4.37
C PRO A 59 -11.49 2.31 3.69
N ARG A 60 -12.65 1.75 3.36
CA ARG A 60 -12.71 0.38 2.83
C ARG A 60 -12.47 0.31 1.32
N THR A 61 -12.64 1.40 0.59
CA THR A 61 -12.48 1.38 -0.87
C THR A 61 -11.24 2.12 -1.31
N ILE A 62 -10.71 1.71 -2.48
CA ILE A 62 -9.53 2.35 -3.05
C ILE A 62 -9.82 3.82 -3.36
N GLN A 63 -10.99 4.13 -3.89
CA GLN A 63 -11.35 5.50 -4.22
C GLN A 63 -11.32 6.40 -2.99
N GLU A 64 -11.85 5.90 -1.89
CA GLU A 64 -11.83 6.68 -0.65
C GLU A 64 -10.43 6.82 -0.08
N MET A 65 -9.62 5.77 -0.20
CA MET A 65 -8.23 5.84 0.24
C MET A 65 -7.44 6.90 -0.53
N SER A 66 -7.79 7.13 -1.79
CA SER A 66 -7.08 8.09 -2.63
C SER A 66 -7.28 9.53 -2.17
N THR A 67 -8.22 9.78 -1.27
CA THR A 67 -8.44 11.12 -0.72
C THR A 67 -7.66 11.37 0.58
N LYS A 68 -6.95 10.37 1.07
CA LYS A 68 -6.26 10.46 2.35
C LYS A 68 -4.78 10.76 2.14
N GLY A 69 -4.16 11.29 3.19
CA GLY A 69 -2.73 11.57 3.15
C GLY A 69 -2.37 12.65 2.17
N GLN A 70 -1.15 12.62 1.71
CA GLN A 70 -0.61 13.63 0.79
C GLN A 70 -0.04 12.96 -0.45
N SER A 71 -0.28 13.58 -1.60
CA SER A 71 0.29 13.10 -2.85
C SER A 71 1.81 13.27 -2.83
N VAL A 72 2.50 12.26 -3.36
CA VAL A 72 3.96 12.28 -3.45
C VAL A 72 4.29 12.52 -4.93
N GLU A 73 4.30 13.80 -5.36
CA GLU A 73 4.38 14.10 -6.78
C GLU A 73 5.80 14.30 -7.29
N ASN A 74 6.61 15.01 -6.55
CA ASN A 74 7.91 15.43 -7.06
C ASN A 74 9.07 14.71 -6.40
N GLN A 75 8.82 13.52 -5.90
CA GLN A 75 9.85 12.72 -5.24
C GLN A 75 9.50 11.24 -5.40
N PRO A 76 10.50 10.38 -5.31
CA PRO A 76 10.23 8.94 -5.38
C PRO A 76 9.37 8.50 -4.21
N PRO A 77 8.55 7.49 -4.38
CA PRO A 77 7.82 6.92 -3.25
C PRO A 77 8.78 6.34 -2.23
N ALA A 78 8.33 6.28 -0.99
CA ALA A 78 9.09 5.67 0.11
C ALA A 78 8.37 4.43 0.60
N PRO A 79 9.09 3.48 1.21
CA PRO A 79 8.42 2.29 1.75
C PRO A 79 7.25 2.67 2.66
N GLY A 80 6.11 2.05 2.43
CA GLY A 80 4.90 2.34 3.17
C GLY A 80 3.94 3.25 2.44
N ASP A 81 4.35 3.88 1.35
CA ASP A 81 3.44 4.71 0.56
C ASP A 81 2.44 3.84 -0.18
N LEU A 82 1.25 4.40 -0.43
CA LEU A 82 0.27 3.75 -1.29
C LEU A 82 0.54 4.12 -2.74
N ILE A 83 0.48 3.12 -3.59
CA ILE A 83 0.62 3.30 -5.04
C ILE A 83 -0.72 3.01 -5.69
N PHE A 84 -1.23 3.94 -6.49
CA PHE A 84 -2.53 3.78 -7.14
C PHE A 84 -2.37 3.55 -8.63
N PHE A 85 -3.26 2.74 -9.17
CA PHE A 85 -3.22 2.33 -10.59
C PHE A 85 -4.60 2.43 -11.22
N ASN A 86 -4.60 2.61 -12.54
CA ASN A 86 -5.78 2.58 -13.36
C ASN A 86 -5.79 1.26 -14.14
N THR A 87 -6.53 0.28 -13.66
CA THR A 87 -6.58 -1.04 -14.29
C THR A 87 -7.87 -1.30 -15.06
N ASN A 88 -8.87 -0.42 -14.91
CA ASN A 88 -10.17 -0.63 -15.55
C ASN A 88 -10.77 0.64 -16.13
N GLY A 89 -9.96 1.65 -16.36
CA GLY A 89 -10.44 2.93 -16.87
C GLY A 89 -10.65 4.00 -15.82
N GLU A 90 -10.57 3.64 -14.54
CA GLU A 90 -10.68 4.60 -13.45
C GLU A 90 -9.34 4.80 -12.79
N LYS A 91 -9.02 6.05 -12.47
CA LYS A 91 -7.70 6.42 -11.94
C LYS A 91 -7.34 5.66 -10.66
N TYR A 92 -8.32 5.37 -9.82
CA TYR A 92 -8.09 4.76 -8.52
C TYR A 92 -8.82 3.44 -8.40
N SER A 93 -8.60 2.58 -9.39
CA SER A 93 -9.27 1.28 -9.43
C SER A 93 -8.48 0.19 -8.73
N HIS A 94 -7.19 0.40 -8.50
CA HIS A 94 -6.34 -0.60 -7.86
C HIS A 94 -5.24 0.10 -7.08
N ALA A 95 -4.71 -0.57 -6.06
CA ALA A 95 -3.64 -0.01 -5.27
C ALA A 95 -2.78 -1.09 -4.64
N GLY A 96 -1.58 -0.72 -4.27
CA GLY A 96 -0.67 -1.56 -3.53
C GLY A 96 0.15 -0.73 -2.57
N ILE A 97 1.04 -1.40 -1.86
CA ILE A 97 1.92 -0.77 -0.87
C ILE A 97 3.34 -0.83 -1.39
N TYR A 98 3.96 0.35 -1.50
CA TYR A 98 5.34 0.44 -1.94
C TYR A 98 6.26 -0.12 -0.85
N VAL A 99 7.22 -0.95 -1.25
CA VAL A 99 8.12 -1.58 -0.28
C VAL A 99 9.60 -1.28 -0.57
N GLY A 100 9.85 -0.33 -1.46
CA GLY A 100 11.21 0.09 -1.77
C GLY A 100 11.76 -0.54 -3.03
N GLN A 101 12.78 0.10 -3.60
CA GLN A 101 13.52 -0.39 -4.76
C GLN A 101 12.62 -0.69 -5.97
N GLY A 102 11.59 0.13 -6.17
CA GLY A 102 10.71 -0.02 -7.31
C GLY A 102 9.70 -1.14 -7.18
N ARG A 103 9.52 -1.71 -5.99
CA ARG A 103 8.64 -2.86 -5.80
C ARG A 103 7.42 -2.48 -4.97
N PHE A 104 6.32 -3.17 -5.20
CA PHE A 104 5.12 -2.99 -4.40
C PHE A 104 4.44 -4.33 -4.14
N VAL A 105 3.66 -4.37 -3.06
CA VAL A 105 2.89 -5.56 -2.66
C VAL A 105 1.42 -5.25 -2.86
N HIS A 106 0.69 -6.18 -3.48
CA HIS A 106 -0.73 -5.98 -3.73
C HIS A 106 -1.46 -7.33 -3.82
N ALA A 107 -2.79 -7.26 -3.75
CA ALA A 107 -3.67 -8.41 -3.95
C ALA A 107 -4.39 -8.22 -5.28
N PRO A 108 -3.89 -8.82 -6.36
CA PRO A 108 -4.32 -8.43 -7.71
C PRO A 108 -5.68 -8.94 -8.17
N SER A 109 -5.99 -10.22 -7.98
CA SER A 109 -7.22 -10.74 -8.57
C SER A 109 -7.58 -12.09 -8.03
N ALA A 110 -8.82 -12.49 -8.28
CA ALA A 110 -9.33 -13.79 -7.87
C ALA A 110 -8.49 -14.91 -8.48
N GLY A 111 -8.26 -15.95 -7.70
CA GLY A 111 -7.44 -17.07 -8.12
C GLY A 111 -5.97 -16.87 -7.91
N GLY A 112 -5.55 -15.67 -7.54
CA GLY A 112 -4.14 -15.38 -7.27
C GLY A 112 -3.86 -15.23 -5.80
N THR A 113 -2.70 -14.68 -5.51
CA THR A 113 -2.25 -14.45 -4.14
C THR A 113 -1.75 -13.02 -4.01
N VAL A 114 -1.53 -12.58 -2.77
CA VAL A 114 -0.79 -11.36 -2.52
C VAL A 114 0.59 -11.52 -3.14
N ARG A 115 1.03 -10.52 -3.90
CA ARG A 115 2.24 -10.62 -4.72
C ARG A 115 3.13 -9.40 -4.57
N LEU A 116 4.42 -9.64 -4.78
CA LEU A 116 5.43 -8.60 -4.91
C LEU A 116 5.70 -8.38 -6.40
N GLU A 117 5.61 -7.14 -6.88
CA GLU A 117 5.85 -6.84 -8.28
C GLU A 117 6.61 -5.53 -8.43
N TYR A 118 7.18 -5.29 -9.62
CA TYR A 118 7.92 -4.06 -9.90
C TYR A 118 7.02 -3.04 -10.60
N ILE A 119 7.09 -1.79 -10.13
CA ILE A 119 6.35 -0.69 -10.75
C ILE A 119 6.84 -0.46 -12.17
N THR A 120 8.12 -0.73 -12.42
CA THR A 120 8.73 -0.50 -13.74
C THR A 120 8.32 -1.52 -14.79
N THR A 121 7.67 -2.61 -14.40
CA THR A 121 7.10 -3.55 -15.37
C THR A 121 6.18 -2.78 -16.31
N PRO A 122 6.25 -3.03 -17.63
CA PRO A 122 5.45 -2.23 -18.59
C PRO A 122 3.97 -2.17 -18.24
N TYR A 123 3.39 -3.26 -17.81
CA TYR A 123 1.97 -3.28 -17.45
C TYR A 123 1.67 -2.25 -16.35
N TRP A 124 2.44 -2.27 -15.28
CA TRP A 124 2.18 -1.40 -14.13
C TRP A 124 2.62 0.03 -14.38
N ALA A 125 3.75 0.21 -15.07
CA ALA A 125 4.24 1.55 -15.39
C ALA A 125 3.21 2.33 -16.20
N ALA A 126 2.56 1.66 -17.15
CA ALA A 126 1.56 2.31 -18.01
C ALA A 126 0.29 2.67 -17.26
N ARG A 127 0.05 2.04 -16.11
CA ARG A 127 -1.20 2.21 -15.35
C ARG A 127 -1.03 2.99 -14.07
N PHE A 128 0.17 3.43 -13.77
CA PHE A 128 0.44 4.19 -12.56
C PHE A 128 -0.33 5.51 -12.56
N THR A 129 -1.04 5.79 -11.46
CA THR A 129 -1.78 7.04 -11.31
C THR A 129 -1.03 8.01 -10.40
N GLU A 130 -0.78 7.61 -9.16
CA GLU A 130 -0.03 8.45 -8.22
C GLU A 130 0.34 7.64 -6.99
N ALA A 131 1.26 8.20 -6.20
CA ALA A 131 1.60 7.67 -4.88
C ALA A 131 1.15 8.65 -3.82
N ARG A 132 0.70 8.14 -2.69
CA ARG A 132 0.28 8.97 -1.56
C ARG A 132 0.91 8.45 -0.27
N ARG A 133 1.25 9.38 0.61
CA ARG A 133 1.89 9.06 1.88
C ARG A 133 0.91 9.25 3.01
N LEU A 134 0.74 8.20 3.79
CA LEU A 134 -0.14 8.19 4.96
C LEU A 134 0.72 7.91 6.17
N THR A 135 0.67 8.82 7.13
CA THR A 135 1.40 8.64 8.38
C THR A 135 0.45 8.90 9.54
N SER A 136 0.85 8.44 10.71
CA SER A 136 0.03 8.67 11.90
C SER A 136 -0.11 10.16 12.19
N SER A 137 0.83 10.96 11.76
CA SER A 137 0.81 12.39 12.02
C SER A 137 -0.16 13.14 11.11
N THR A 138 -0.69 12.50 10.07
CA THR A 138 -1.60 13.16 9.15
C THR A 138 -3.06 13.00 9.54
N GLN A 139 -3.31 12.34 10.62
CA GLN A 139 -4.69 12.11 11.06
C GLN A 139 -5.33 13.28 11.81
#